data_b30fa63ac68fb799891e9eb0d105c062
#
_entry.id   b30fa63ac68fb799891e9eb0d105c062
#
_cell.length_a   1.000
_cell.length_b   1.000
_cell.length_c   1.000
_cell.angle_alpha   90.00
_cell.angle_beta   90.00
_cell.angle_gamma   90.00
#
_symmetry.space_group_name_H-M   'P 1'
#
loop_
_entity.id
_entity.type
_entity.pdbx_description
1 polymer ?
#
loop_
_entity_poly.entity_id
_entity_poly.type
_entity_poly.pdbx_seq_one_letter_code
_entity_poly.pdbx_strand_id
1 'polypeptide(L)'
;MAFKIFRKNCCGLDVHKTWIYACMGITDTNGRTEYKQARFSSFTKGLQKLADWLAKYDCNDVCMESTGKFWIPVFNILEKTCWVTLAYPKYTKPQKGNKTDHKDAKWICDLYMCDMVNPSFIPPPDIRQLRDLMRYRSKLTNIMTSEKNRALNCLTVSNLKLDDVFSDVFGKSSRSVIRYILEHPGETVQVAPFIDRRCKHPVEEIQAVIDGTISHQQAVKLRECLQHLDELEVHKTNVEKEILCLVQQYPYQLELLQTVPGFSGNIMTAIALISEIGADMSVFPSAKHLVSWAGCCPRNDQSSKKVKSTRIPRAGV
;
A
#
# COMPACT_ATOMS: atom_id res chain seq x y z
N MET A 1 20.70 3.74 36.31
CA MET A 1 20.33 5.08 35.79
C MET A 1 18.82 5.15 35.73
N ALA A 2 18.18 6.16 36.34
CA ALA A 2 16.76 6.40 36.15
C ALA A 2 16.55 7.01 34.77
N PHE A 3 15.60 6.49 33.98
CA PHE A 3 15.25 7.08 32.69
C PHE A 3 14.62 8.45 32.90
N LYS A 4 15.01 9.43 32.10
CA LYS A 4 14.42 10.78 32.13
C LYS A 4 13.02 10.72 31.52
N ILE A 5 12.04 11.21 32.25
CA ILE A 5 10.66 11.34 31.78
C ILE A 5 10.52 12.66 30.99
N PHE A 6 10.16 12.57 29.72
CA PHE A 6 9.92 13.69 28.82
C PHE A 6 8.44 14.05 28.75
N ARG A 7 7.54 13.04 28.70
CA ARG A 7 6.08 13.22 28.68
C ARG A 7 5.50 12.86 30.04
N LYS A 8 5.06 13.86 30.78
CA LYS A 8 4.53 13.65 32.14
C LYS A 8 3.11 13.07 32.16
N ASN A 9 2.33 13.27 31.10
CA ASN A 9 0.98 12.72 30.95
C ASN A 9 0.84 12.18 29.53
N CYS A 10 0.84 10.86 29.39
CA CYS A 10 0.66 10.21 28.09
C CYS A 10 0.05 8.82 28.23
N CYS A 11 -0.45 8.26 27.13
CA CYS A 11 -1.12 6.98 27.10
C CYS A 11 -0.53 6.06 26.04
N GLY A 12 -0.20 4.82 26.43
CA GLY A 12 0.14 3.72 25.53
C GLY A 12 -1.08 2.86 25.23
N LEU A 13 -1.31 2.53 23.96
CA LEU A 13 -2.42 1.69 23.51
C LEU A 13 -1.89 0.42 22.86
N ASP A 14 -2.35 -0.73 23.34
CA ASP A 14 -2.23 -2.01 22.65
C ASP A 14 -3.55 -2.31 21.93
N VAL A 15 -3.49 -2.32 20.59
CA VAL A 15 -4.67 -2.34 19.71
C VAL A 15 -4.88 -3.72 19.12
N HIS A 16 -6.02 -4.32 19.44
CA HIS A 16 -6.49 -5.59 18.89
C HIS A 16 -7.72 -5.41 17.97
N LYS A 17 -8.13 -6.49 17.31
CA LYS A 17 -9.29 -6.48 16.41
C LYS A 17 -10.59 -6.04 17.10
N THR A 18 -10.85 -6.47 18.34
CA THR A 18 -12.12 -6.29 19.05
C THR A 18 -12.02 -5.43 20.31
N TRP A 19 -10.82 -5.19 20.81
CA TRP A 19 -10.56 -4.38 22.00
C TRP A 19 -9.24 -3.63 21.93
N ILE A 20 -9.12 -2.67 22.83
CA ILE A 20 -7.92 -1.86 23.04
C ILE A 20 -7.63 -1.86 24.54
N TYR A 21 -6.41 -2.18 24.90
CA TYR A 21 -5.88 -1.92 26.23
C TYR A 21 -5.18 -0.58 26.23
N ALA A 22 -5.56 0.27 27.20
CA ALA A 22 -4.97 1.59 27.41
C ALA A 22 -4.26 1.64 28.76
N CYS A 23 -3.04 2.13 28.76
CA CYS A 23 -2.29 2.44 29.96
C CYS A 23 -1.84 3.90 29.93
N MET A 24 -2.37 4.72 30.81
CA MET A 24 -2.01 6.12 30.98
C MET A 24 -1.02 6.26 32.11
N GLY A 25 0.10 6.93 31.87
CA GLY A 25 1.10 7.28 32.88
C GLY A 25 1.02 8.78 33.20
N ILE A 26 0.81 9.11 34.45
CA ILE A 26 0.76 10.49 34.96
C ILE A 26 1.88 10.67 35.99
N THR A 27 2.83 11.56 35.68
CA THR A 27 3.97 11.83 36.54
C THR A 27 3.79 13.14 37.28
N ASP A 28 3.88 13.09 38.61
CA ASP A 28 3.78 14.25 39.47
C ASP A 28 5.05 15.13 39.45
N THR A 29 5.01 16.23 40.20
CA THR A 29 6.16 17.17 40.33
C THR A 29 7.36 16.54 41.02
N ASN A 30 7.15 15.47 41.79
CA ASN A 30 8.21 14.75 42.51
C ASN A 30 8.82 13.60 41.66
N GLY A 31 8.38 13.44 40.42
CA GLY A 31 8.86 12.40 39.49
C GLY A 31 8.24 11.01 39.76
N ARG A 32 7.18 10.91 40.57
CA ARG A 32 6.46 9.65 40.81
C ARG A 32 5.37 9.48 39.78
N THR A 33 5.37 8.33 39.08
CA THR A 33 4.38 8.00 38.03
C THR A 33 3.27 7.13 38.61
N GLU A 34 2.03 7.56 38.44
CA GLU A 34 0.81 6.77 38.65
C GLU A 34 0.32 6.23 37.31
N TYR A 35 -0.09 4.96 37.28
CA TYR A 35 -0.65 4.33 36.08
C TYR A 35 -2.13 4.07 36.23
N LYS A 36 -2.90 4.51 35.20
CA LYS A 36 -4.33 4.19 35.08
C LYS A 36 -4.52 3.28 33.89
N GLN A 37 -5.17 2.15 34.08
CA GLN A 37 -5.39 1.16 33.02
C GLN A 37 -6.88 0.97 32.77
N ALA A 38 -7.26 0.83 31.51
CA ALA A 38 -8.63 0.56 31.12
C ALA A 38 -8.67 -0.26 29.82
N ARG A 39 -9.79 -0.97 29.63
CA ARG A 39 -10.05 -1.72 28.40
C ARG A 39 -11.27 -1.15 27.70
N PHE A 40 -11.16 -0.94 26.38
CA PHE A 40 -12.22 -0.40 25.55
C PHE A 40 -12.51 -1.35 24.40
N SER A 41 -13.74 -1.33 23.89
CA SER A 41 -14.09 -1.98 22.64
C SER A 41 -13.52 -1.19 21.46
N SER A 42 -13.06 -1.88 20.42
CA SER A 42 -12.60 -1.26 19.16
C SER A 42 -13.77 -0.78 18.27
N PHE A 43 -15.03 -0.99 18.66
CA PHE A 43 -16.18 -0.43 17.95
C PHE A 43 -16.32 1.07 18.21
N THR A 44 -16.97 1.80 17.30
CA THR A 44 -17.06 3.28 17.34
C THR A 44 -17.46 3.85 18.70
N LYS A 45 -18.49 3.27 19.35
CA LYS A 45 -18.90 3.71 20.71
C LYS A 45 -17.81 3.47 21.77
N GLY A 46 -17.02 2.41 21.62
CA GLY A 46 -15.91 2.12 22.52
C GLY A 46 -14.74 3.08 22.29
N LEU A 47 -14.45 3.43 21.04
CA LEU A 47 -13.42 4.41 20.67
C LEU A 47 -13.79 5.81 21.18
N GLN A 48 -15.08 6.18 21.13
CA GLN A 48 -15.55 7.43 21.71
C GLN A 48 -15.35 7.45 23.24
N LYS A 49 -15.67 6.35 23.94
CA LYS A 49 -15.42 6.21 25.39
C LYS A 49 -13.92 6.29 25.72
N LEU A 50 -13.05 5.79 24.85
CA LEU A 50 -11.61 5.95 25.01
C LEU A 50 -11.21 7.42 24.89
N ALA A 51 -11.72 8.15 23.90
CA ALA A 51 -11.46 9.58 23.74
C ALA A 51 -11.97 10.39 24.94
N ASP A 52 -13.18 10.11 25.43
CA ASP A 52 -13.76 10.74 26.62
C ASP A 52 -12.92 10.44 27.88
N TRP A 53 -12.41 9.21 27.99
CA TRP A 53 -11.54 8.81 29.11
C TRP A 53 -10.20 9.54 29.09
N LEU A 54 -9.58 9.71 27.90
CA LEU A 54 -8.36 10.49 27.74
C LEU A 54 -8.60 11.97 28.11
N ALA A 55 -9.68 12.55 27.61
CA ALA A 55 -10.06 13.94 27.90
C ALA A 55 -10.33 14.17 29.40
N LYS A 56 -10.96 13.22 30.09
CA LYS A 56 -11.21 13.28 31.54
C LYS A 56 -9.93 13.48 32.36
N TYR A 57 -8.80 12.97 31.89
CA TYR A 57 -7.50 13.07 32.58
C TYR A 57 -6.53 14.04 31.89
N ASP A 58 -7.04 14.88 30.98
CA ASP A 58 -6.25 15.85 30.20
C ASP A 58 -5.03 15.20 29.51
N CYS A 59 -5.23 13.96 29.01
CA CYS A 59 -4.19 13.19 28.36
C CYS A 59 -4.31 13.35 26.84
N ASN A 60 -3.49 14.24 26.28
CA ASN A 60 -3.51 14.58 24.85
C ASN A 60 -2.41 13.87 24.03
N ASP A 61 -1.45 13.22 24.70
CA ASP A 61 -0.36 12.49 24.07
C ASP A 61 -0.64 10.97 24.09
N VAL A 62 -0.79 10.36 22.91
CA VAL A 62 -1.13 8.95 22.78
C VAL A 62 -0.13 8.25 21.86
N CYS A 63 0.32 7.05 22.27
CA CYS A 63 1.16 6.20 21.46
C CYS A 63 0.49 4.84 21.23
N MET A 64 0.51 4.33 20.00
CA MET A 64 0.03 3.00 19.67
C MET A 64 0.97 2.30 18.68
N GLU A 65 0.93 0.96 18.67
CA GLU A 65 1.71 0.16 17.72
C GLU A 65 0.96 -0.01 16.39
N SER A 66 1.70 0.00 15.26
CA SER A 66 1.16 -0.13 13.91
C SER A 66 0.87 -1.57 13.49
N THR A 67 0.30 -2.39 14.38
CA THR A 67 -0.01 -3.80 14.08
C THR A 67 -1.19 -3.93 13.10
N GLY A 68 -0.93 -4.45 11.91
CA GLY A 68 -1.94 -4.64 10.87
C GLY A 68 -2.64 -3.35 10.46
N LYS A 69 -3.97 -3.39 10.31
CA LYS A 69 -4.82 -2.23 9.97
C LYS A 69 -5.73 -1.79 11.14
N PHE A 70 -5.67 -2.45 12.29
CA PHE A 70 -6.59 -2.20 13.41
C PHE A 70 -6.37 -0.84 14.07
N TRP A 71 -5.17 -0.28 13.96
CA TRP A 71 -4.84 1.04 14.47
C TRP A 71 -5.56 2.19 13.72
N ILE A 72 -5.93 1.99 12.44
CA ILE A 72 -6.47 3.06 11.58
C ILE A 72 -7.76 3.66 12.13
N PRO A 73 -8.80 2.89 12.51
CA PRO A 73 -10.02 3.45 13.10
C PRO A 73 -9.76 4.19 14.41
N VAL A 74 -8.83 3.69 15.23
CA VAL A 74 -8.44 4.31 16.49
C VAL A 74 -7.77 5.65 16.24
N PHE A 75 -6.80 5.67 15.32
CA PHE A 75 -6.09 6.87 14.91
C PHE A 75 -7.05 7.96 14.41
N ASN A 76 -7.94 7.61 13.47
CA ASN A 76 -8.88 8.54 12.85
C ASN A 76 -9.87 9.19 13.86
N ILE A 77 -10.13 8.55 14.98
CA ILE A 77 -10.98 9.12 16.04
C ILE A 77 -10.14 9.98 16.96
N LEU A 78 -8.98 9.49 17.41
CA LEU A 78 -8.15 10.17 18.40
C LEU A 78 -7.38 11.36 17.82
N GLU A 79 -6.99 11.36 16.54
CA GLU A 79 -6.28 12.49 15.92
C GLU A 79 -7.05 13.83 15.96
N LYS A 80 -8.37 13.78 16.23
CA LYS A 80 -9.22 14.96 16.33
C LYS A 80 -8.99 15.73 17.62
N THR A 81 -8.51 15.06 18.66
CA THR A 81 -8.40 15.62 20.03
C THR A 81 -7.05 15.34 20.69
N CYS A 82 -6.24 14.43 20.13
CA CYS A 82 -4.97 14.00 20.70
C CYS A 82 -3.83 14.06 19.67
N TRP A 83 -2.63 14.24 20.15
CA TRP A 83 -1.39 13.96 19.40
C TRP A 83 -1.14 12.45 19.40
N VAL A 84 -1.36 11.81 18.26
CA VAL A 84 -1.26 10.36 18.15
C VAL A 84 0.04 9.98 17.46
N THR A 85 0.93 9.31 18.20
CA THR A 85 2.18 8.74 17.69
C THR A 85 1.96 7.27 17.34
N LEU A 86 2.19 6.92 16.09
CA LEU A 86 2.21 5.52 15.66
C LEU A 86 3.63 4.98 15.74
N ALA A 87 3.85 4.00 16.60
CA ALA A 87 5.14 3.36 16.81
C ALA A 87 5.36 2.20 15.84
N TYR A 88 6.59 2.06 15.33
CA TYR A 88 6.94 0.92 14.50
C TYR A 88 7.20 -0.33 15.38
N PRO A 89 6.56 -1.49 15.14
CA PRO A 89 6.60 -2.66 16.03
C PRO A 89 7.99 -3.22 16.32
N LYS A 90 8.94 -2.99 15.43
CA LYS A 90 10.33 -3.44 15.61
C LYS A 90 11.01 -2.81 16.82
N TYR A 91 10.64 -1.57 17.15
CA TYR A 91 11.26 -0.80 18.23
C TYR A 91 10.48 -0.86 19.55
N THR A 92 9.25 -1.39 19.51
CA THR A 92 8.38 -1.52 20.70
C THR A 92 8.36 -2.93 21.27
N LYS A 93 9.09 -3.89 20.66
CA LYS A 93 9.11 -5.29 21.14
C LYS A 93 9.60 -5.37 22.57
N PRO A 94 8.80 -5.90 23.52
CA PRO A 94 9.25 -6.11 24.88
C PRO A 94 10.36 -7.17 24.93
N GLN A 95 11.24 -7.07 25.94
CA GLN A 95 12.20 -8.13 26.24
C GLN A 95 11.45 -9.41 26.64
N LYS A 96 12.06 -10.59 26.38
CA LYS A 96 11.47 -11.91 26.66
C LYS A 96 10.88 -12.00 28.07
N GLY A 97 9.61 -12.31 28.18
CA GLY A 97 8.88 -12.50 29.44
C GLY A 97 7.43 -12.94 29.19
N ASN A 98 6.66 -13.15 30.26
CA ASN A 98 5.24 -13.49 30.15
C ASN A 98 4.47 -12.31 29.54
N LYS A 99 4.10 -12.44 28.27
CA LYS A 99 3.36 -11.43 27.49
C LYS A 99 1.90 -11.41 27.93
N THR A 100 1.39 -10.21 28.26
CA THR A 100 -0.03 -9.95 28.47
C THR A 100 -0.36 -8.56 27.94
N ASP A 101 -1.54 -8.38 27.38
CA ASP A 101 -1.97 -7.12 26.76
C ASP A 101 -1.86 -5.90 27.71
N HIS A 102 -2.13 -6.10 29.01
CA HIS A 102 -1.90 -5.07 30.04
C HIS A 102 -0.44 -4.62 30.15
N LYS A 103 0.49 -5.58 30.06
CA LYS A 103 1.93 -5.29 30.12
C LYS A 103 2.40 -4.63 28.83
N ASP A 104 1.84 -5.01 27.68
CA ASP A 104 2.18 -4.45 26.40
C ASP A 104 1.74 -2.98 26.30
N ALA A 105 0.51 -2.64 26.68
CA ALA A 105 0.05 -1.24 26.75
C ALA A 105 0.89 -0.40 27.72
N LYS A 106 1.22 -0.95 28.90
CA LYS A 106 2.12 -0.27 29.86
C LYS A 106 3.51 -0.06 29.29
N TRP A 107 4.08 -1.07 28.63
CA TRP A 107 5.39 -0.98 28.02
C TRP A 107 5.46 0.10 26.93
N ILE A 108 4.42 0.20 26.07
CA ILE A 108 4.30 1.27 25.07
C ILE A 108 4.27 2.64 25.76
N CYS A 109 3.50 2.76 26.86
CA CYS A 109 3.44 3.98 27.65
C CYS A 109 4.81 4.35 28.21
N ASP A 110 5.51 3.41 28.85
CA ASP A 110 6.83 3.63 29.47
C ASP A 110 7.87 4.10 28.43
N LEU A 111 7.92 3.45 27.27
CA LEU A 111 8.80 3.85 26.17
C LEU A 111 8.46 5.25 25.67
N TYR A 112 7.17 5.57 25.54
CA TYR A 112 6.71 6.85 25.05
C TYR A 112 6.99 7.99 26.05
N MET A 113 6.81 7.74 27.34
CA MET A 113 7.19 8.66 28.42
C MET A 113 8.66 9.04 28.35
N CYS A 114 9.53 8.09 28.04
CA CYS A 114 10.98 8.26 27.98
C CYS A 114 11.50 8.76 26.61
N ASP A 115 10.61 9.09 25.66
CA ASP A 115 10.95 9.48 24.28
C ASP A 115 11.79 8.43 23.52
N MET A 116 11.54 7.16 23.81
CA MET A 116 12.24 6.02 23.20
C MET A 116 11.49 5.41 22.00
N VAL A 117 10.44 6.06 21.55
CA VAL A 117 9.61 5.61 20.41
C VAL A 117 9.99 6.40 19.17
N ASN A 118 10.34 5.69 18.10
CA ASN A 118 10.48 6.28 16.77
C ASN A 118 9.12 6.40 16.10
N PRO A 119 8.61 7.62 15.82
CA PRO A 119 7.32 7.80 15.19
C PRO A 119 7.34 7.35 13.72
N SER A 120 6.27 6.68 13.30
CA SER A 120 6.02 6.44 11.89
C SER A 120 5.41 7.68 11.26
N PHE A 121 5.81 7.99 10.02
CA PHE A 121 5.19 9.08 9.26
C PHE A 121 3.76 8.72 8.85
N ILE A 122 2.80 9.49 9.33
CA ILE A 122 1.39 9.39 8.96
C ILE A 122 1.00 10.70 8.26
N PRO A 123 0.68 10.66 6.97
CA PRO A 123 0.27 11.85 6.24
C PRO A 123 -1.14 12.30 6.63
N PRO A 124 -1.53 13.53 6.24
CA PRO A 124 -2.87 14.05 6.43
C PRO A 124 -3.97 13.15 5.86
N PRO A 125 -5.24 13.29 6.33
CA PRO A 125 -6.34 12.39 5.96
C PRO A 125 -6.58 12.27 4.45
N ASP A 126 -6.50 13.36 3.71
CA ASP A 126 -6.66 13.42 2.26
C ASP A 126 -5.57 12.65 1.51
N ILE A 127 -4.30 12.78 1.93
CA ILE A 127 -3.19 11.97 1.39
C ILE A 127 -3.37 10.50 1.77
N ARG A 128 -3.91 10.18 2.96
CA ARG A 128 -4.19 8.77 3.33
C ARG A 128 -5.27 8.16 2.43
N GLN A 129 -6.31 8.91 2.09
CA GLN A 129 -7.35 8.48 1.15
C GLN A 129 -6.77 8.25 -0.25
N LEU A 130 -5.98 9.21 -0.74
CA LEU A 130 -5.28 9.10 -2.02
C LEU A 130 -4.36 7.87 -2.05
N ARG A 131 -3.59 7.64 -0.99
CA ARG A 131 -2.70 6.49 -0.83
C ARG A 131 -3.45 5.16 -0.88
N ASP A 132 -4.59 5.05 -0.21
CA ASP A 132 -5.39 3.82 -0.20
C ASP A 132 -5.91 3.49 -1.60
N LEU A 133 -6.43 4.48 -2.33
CA LEU A 133 -6.89 4.30 -3.71
C LEU A 133 -5.74 3.98 -4.68
N MET A 134 -4.58 4.65 -4.56
CA MET A 134 -3.42 4.35 -5.38
C MET A 134 -2.88 2.94 -5.16
N ARG A 135 -2.84 2.48 -3.92
CA ARG A 135 -2.46 1.10 -3.58
C ARG A 135 -3.49 0.09 -4.08
N TYR A 136 -4.78 0.42 -4.05
CA TYR A 136 -5.84 -0.42 -4.62
C TYR A 136 -5.73 -0.50 -6.15
N ARG A 137 -5.50 0.63 -6.83
CA ARG A 137 -5.21 0.68 -8.27
C ARG A 137 -4.04 -0.23 -8.66
N SER A 138 -2.96 -0.20 -7.88
CA SER A 138 -1.80 -1.08 -8.10
C SER A 138 -2.15 -2.56 -7.96
N LYS A 139 -3.02 -2.91 -7.01
CA LYS A 139 -3.52 -4.30 -6.87
C LYS A 139 -4.37 -4.71 -8.07
N LEU A 140 -5.25 -3.84 -8.57
CA LEU A 140 -6.02 -4.11 -9.79
C LEU A 140 -5.09 -4.37 -10.97
N THR A 141 -4.06 -3.55 -11.15
CA THR A 141 -3.04 -3.75 -12.20
C THR A 141 -2.33 -5.11 -12.08
N ASN A 142 -1.99 -5.53 -10.87
CA ASN A 142 -1.36 -6.84 -10.63
C ASN A 142 -2.31 -8.00 -10.94
N ILE A 143 -3.60 -7.87 -10.60
CA ILE A 143 -4.63 -8.88 -10.95
C ILE A 143 -4.78 -8.96 -12.48
N MET A 144 -4.86 -7.81 -13.16
CA MET A 144 -4.93 -7.77 -14.63
C MET A 144 -3.70 -8.44 -15.27
N THR A 145 -2.50 -8.20 -14.75
CA THR A 145 -1.27 -8.88 -15.22
C THR A 145 -1.37 -10.40 -15.05
N SER A 146 -1.91 -10.86 -13.91
CA SER A 146 -2.13 -12.28 -13.66
C SER A 146 -3.14 -12.90 -14.63
N GLU A 147 -4.24 -12.19 -14.95
CA GLU A 147 -5.21 -12.65 -15.94
C GLU A 147 -4.64 -12.67 -17.36
N LYS A 148 -3.87 -11.65 -17.74
CA LYS A 148 -3.14 -11.63 -19.03
C LYS A 148 -2.24 -12.84 -19.15
N ASN A 149 -1.47 -13.18 -18.11
CA ASN A 149 -0.61 -14.36 -18.14
C ASN A 149 -1.40 -15.67 -18.24
N ARG A 150 -2.58 -15.78 -17.60
CA ARG A 150 -3.47 -16.94 -17.74
C ARG A 150 -4.01 -17.09 -19.16
N ALA A 151 -4.42 -15.97 -19.77
CA ALA A 151 -4.89 -15.95 -21.14
C ALA A 151 -3.77 -16.31 -22.14
N LEU A 152 -2.56 -15.78 -21.95
CA LEU A 152 -1.38 -16.16 -22.74
C LEU A 152 -1.08 -17.66 -22.63
N ASN A 153 -1.15 -18.22 -21.42
CA ASN A 153 -0.96 -19.67 -21.23
C ASN A 153 -2.00 -20.50 -22.00
N CYS A 154 -3.26 -20.03 -22.10
CA CYS A 154 -4.26 -20.72 -22.92
C CYS A 154 -3.91 -20.71 -24.39
N LEU A 155 -3.40 -19.58 -24.90
CA LEU A 155 -2.94 -19.44 -26.28
C LEU A 155 -1.71 -20.32 -26.55
N THR A 156 -0.70 -20.26 -25.66
CA THR A 156 0.53 -21.06 -25.77
C THR A 156 0.23 -22.56 -25.80
N VAL A 157 -0.61 -23.06 -24.90
CA VAL A 157 -1.00 -24.49 -24.87
C VAL A 157 -1.77 -24.90 -26.12
N SER A 158 -2.43 -23.94 -26.77
CA SER A 158 -3.17 -24.15 -28.03
C SER A 158 -2.30 -23.97 -29.28
N ASN A 159 -0.99 -23.75 -29.12
CA ASN A 159 -0.03 -23.40 -30.18
C ASN A 159 -0.45 -22.16 -30.99
N LEU A 160 -1.04 -21.18 -30.33
CA LEU A 160 -1.42 -19.88 -30.87
C LEU A 160 -0.42 -18.83 -30.38
N LYS A 161 0.63 -18.54 -31.15
CA LYS A 161 1.80 -17.75 -30.74
C LYS A 161 1.62 -16.26 -31.09
N LEU A 162 0.53 -15.66 -30.66
CA LEU A 162 0.22 -14.26 -30.94
C LEU A 162 1.23 -13.26 -30.31
N ASP A 163 1.93 -13.67 -29.25
CA ASP A 163 2.97 -12.90 -28.59
C ASP A 163 4.28 -12.77 -29.42
N ASP A 164 4.47 -13.63 -30.42
CA ASP A 164 5.62 -13.52 -31.34
C ASP A 164 5.43 -12.38 -32.38
N VAL A 165 4.19 -12.03 -32.71
CA VAL A 165 3.86 -11.06 -33.78
C VAL A 165 3.15 -9.80 -33.29
N PHE A 166 2.53 -9.81 -32.10
CA PHE A 166 1.90 -8.65 -31.51
C PHE A 166 2.64 -8.19 -30.27
N SER A 167 3.08 -6.94 -30.25
CA SER A 167 3.67 -6.32 -29.05
C SER A 167 2.70 -6.23 -27.87
N ASP A 168 1.39 -6.18 -28.13
CA ASP A 168 0.32 -6.30 -27.14
C ASP A 168 -0.73 -7.29 -27.64
N VAL A 169 -0.69 -8.50 -27.10
CA VAL A 169 -1.64 -9.57 -27.41
C VAL A 169 -3.08 -9.22 -27.03
N PHE A 170 -3.26 -8.27 -26.11
CA PHE A 170 -4.56 -7.78 -25.70
C PHE A 170 -4.98 -6.47 -26.38
N GLY A 171 -4.22 -6.04 -27.38
CA GLY A 171 -4.52 -4.91 -28.25
C GLY A 171 -5.65 -5.22 -29.24
N LYS A 172 -6.13 -4.19 -29.96
CA LYS A 172 -7.31 -4.25 -30.82
C LYS A 172 -7.28 -5.40 -31.84
N SER A 173 -6.23 -5.51 -32.65
CA SER A 173 -6.11 -6.52 -33.71
C SER A 173 -6.04 -7.93 -33.15
N SER A 174 -5.13 -8.19 -32.21
CA SER A 174 -4.99 -9.51 -31.60
C SER A 174 -6.25 -9.96 -30.87
N ARG A 175 -6.91 -9.06 -30.10
CA ARG A 175 -8.19 -9.37 -29.47
C ARG A 175 -9.29 -9.73 -30.46
N SER A 176 -9.34 -9.08 -31.63
CA SER A 176 -10.31 -9.42 -32.68
C SER A 176 -10.04 -10.81 -33.26
N VAL A 177 -8.77 -11.17 -33.47
CA VAL A 177 -8.37 -12.53 -33.88
C VAL A 177 -8.76 -13.58 -32.82
N ILE A 178 -8.43 -13.32 -31.56
CA ILE A 178 -8.76 -14.23 -30.45
C ILE A 178 -10.29 -14.42 -30.34
N ARG A 179 -11.06 -13.34 -30.45
CA ARG A 179 -12.52 -13.40 -30.40
C ARG A 179 -13.09 -14.25 -31.53
N TYR A 180 -12.57 -14.07 -32.75
CA TYR A 180 -12.97 -14.90 -33.90
C TYR A 180 -12.68 -16.39 -33.66
N ILE A 181 -11.48 -16.73 -33.17
CA ILE A 181 -11.11 -18.12 -32.82
C ILE A 181 -12.08 -18.73 -31.79
N LEU A 182 -12.50 -17.94 -30.81
CA LEU A 182 -13.41 -18.38 -29.75
C LEU A 182 -14.86 -18.56 -30.22
N GLU A 183 -15.29 -17.79 -31.21
CA GLU A 183 -16.64 -17.83 -31.80
C GLU A 183 -16.75 -18.92 -32.87
N HIS A 184 -15.65 -19.29 -33.55
CA HIS A 184 -15.61 -20.24 -34.67
C HIS A 184 -14.59 -21.35 -34.41
N PRO A 185 -14.81 -22.22 -33.40
CA PRO A 185 -13.86 -23.25 -33.04
C PRO A 185 -13.71 -24.27 -34.16
N GLY A 186 -12.46 -24.50 -34.57
CA GLY A 186 -12.10 -25.45 -35.65
C GLY A 186 -12.16 -24.89 -37.08
N GLU A 187 -12.53 -23.64 -37.24
CA GLU A 187 -12.44 -22.96 -38.54
C GLU A 187 -11.06 -22.35 -38.76
N THR A 188 -10.60 -22.31 -40.01
CA THR A 188 -9.39 -21.60 -40.37
C THR A 188 -9.60 -20.10 -40.35
N VAL A 189 -8.91 -19.40 -39.48
CA VAL A 189 -9.01 -17.94 -39.36
C VAL A 189 -8.27 -17.27 -40.51
N GLN A 190 -8.96 -16.38 -41.22
CA GLN A 190 -8.31 -15.43 -42.13
C GLN A 190 -8.03 -14.14 -41.37
N VAL A 191 -6.75 -13.86 -41.07
CA VAL A 191 -6.38 -12.73 -40.20
C VAL A 191 -6.46 -11.37 -40.85
N ALA A 192 -6.35 -11.29 -42.17
CA ALA A 192 -6.26 -10.03 -42.92
C ALA A 192 -7.32 -8.99 -42.52
N PRO A 193 -8.61 -9.33 -42.31
CA PRO A 193 -9.64 -8.35 -41.94
C PRO A 193 -9.44 -7.73 -40.55
N PHE A 194 -8.68 -8.37 -39.65
CA PHE A 194 -8.51 -7.95 -38.25
C PHE A 194 -7.24 -7.15 -38.02
N ILE A 195 -6.33 -7.08 -39.01
CA ILE A 195 -5.02 -6.48 -38.85
C ILE A 195 -5.06 -4.98 -39.18
N ASP A 196 -4.66 -4.15 -38.21
CA ASP A 196 -4.50 -2.71 -38.37
C ASP A 196 -3.24 -2.42 -39.22
N ARG A 197 -3.29 -1.35 -40.05
CA ARG A 197 -2.18 -0.88 -40.88
C ARG A 197 -0.88 -0.59 -40.12
N ARG A 198 -0.96 -0.37 -38.82
CA ARG A 198 0.18 -0.10 -37.94
C ARG A 198 0.86 -1.38 -37.43
N CYS A 199 0.35 -2.54 -37.78
CA CYS A 199 0.96 -3.79 -37.42
C CYS A 199 2.33 -3.91 -38.12
N LYS A 200 3.37 -4.29 -37.39
CA LYS A 200 4.75 -4.33 -37.90
C LYS A 200 5.04 -5.58 -38.73
N HIS A 201 4.33 -6.66 -38.46
CA HIS A 201 4.49 -7.96 -39.12
C HIS A 201 3.53 -8.07 -40.32
N PRO A 202 3.96 -8.69 -41.42
CA PRO A 202 3.11 -8.95 -42.57
C PRO A 202 1.99 -9.95 -42.22
N VAL A 203 0.90 -9.88 -42.98
CA VAL A 203 -0.30 -10.72 -42.72
C VAL A 203 0.04 -12.22 -42.81
N GLU A 204 0.93 -12.60 -43.72
CA GLU A 204 1.35 -13.99 -43.91
C GLU A 204 2.08 -14.55 -42.70
N GLU A 205 2.89 -13.77 -42.03
CA GLU A 205 3.61 -14.15 -40.81
C GLU A 205 2.61 -14.29 -39.66
N ILE A 206 1.66 -13.35 -39.52
CA ILE A 206 0.61 -13.42 -38.50
C ILE A 206 -0.31 -14.64 -38.75
N GLN A 207 -0.60 -14.95 -40.00
CA GLN A 207 -1.37 -16.14 -40.38
C GLN A 207 -0.67 -17.45 -39.97
N ALA A 208 0.67 -17.50 -40.10
CA ALA A 208 1.44 -18.68 -39.74
C ALA A 208 1.49 -19.00 -38.25
N VAL A 209 1.44 -17.98 -37.37
CA VAL A 209 1.49 -18.19 -35.91
C VAL A 209 0.16 -18.61 -35.28
N ILE A 210 -0.94 -18.62 -36.03
CA ILE A 210 -2.28 -19.03 -35.58
C ILE A 210 -2.71 -20.40 -36.13
N ASP A 211 -1.79 -21.22 -36.55
CA ASP A 211 -2.04 -22.59 -37.07
C ASP A 211 -2.37 -23.62 -35.95
N GLY A 212 -2.49 -23.15 -34.72
CA GLY A 212 -2.86 -23.96 -33.56
C GLY A 212 -4.36 -24.24 -33.45
N THR A 213 -4.70 -25.20 -32.58
CA THR A 213 -6.09 -25.57 -32.31
C THR A 213 -6.40 -25.39 -30.83
N ILE A 214 -7.43 -24.62 -30.52
CA ILE A 214 -7.86 -24.41 -29.14
C ILE A 214 -8.86 -25.51 -28.72
N SER A 215 -8.58 -26.20 -27.61
CA SER A 215 -9.54 -27.15 -27.04
C SER A 215 -10.73 -26.41 -26.39
N HIS A 216 -11.86 -27.11 -26.25
CA HIS A 216 -13.04 -26.54 -25.59
C HIS A 216 -12.74 -25.96 -24.20
N GLN A 217 -11.96 -26.69 -23.38
CA GLN A 217 -11.61 -26.26 -22.03
C GLN A 217 -10.73 -25.00 -22.03
N GLN A 218 -9.77 -24.92 -22.94
CA GLN A 218 -8.94 -23.71 -23.08
C GLN A 218 -9.74 -22.52 -23.63
N ALA A 219 -10.68 -22.77 -24.54
CA ALA A 219 -11.56 -21.72 -25.07
C ALA A 219 -12.48 -21.14 -23.97
N VAL A 220 -13.08 -21.98 -23.12
CA VAL A 220 -13.87 -21.56 -21.96
C VAL A 220 -13.00 -20.70 -21.04
N LYS A 221 -11.83 -21.21 -20.64
CA LYS A 221 -10.92 -20.49 -19.74
C LYS A 221 -10.45 -19.15 -20.33
N LEU A 222 -10.09 -19.12 -21.61
CA LEU A 222 -9.66 -17.90 -22.30
C LEU A 222 -10.78 -16.86 -22.35
N ARG A 223 -12.02 -17.27 -22.60
CA ARG A 223 -13.19 -16.38 -22.61
C ARG A 223 -13.38 -15.73 -21.25
N GLU A 224 -13.35 -16.52 -20.17
CA GLU A 224 -13.48 -16.00 -18.80
C GLU A 224 -12.34 -15.03 -18.44
N CYS A 225 -11.08 -15.35 -18.82
CA CYS A 225 -9.97 -14.43 -18.60
C CYS A 225 -10.15 -13.10 -19.34
N LEU A 226 -10.62 -13.11 -20.58
CA LEU A 226 -10.85 -11.88 -21.35
C LEU A 226 -11.99 -11.04 -20.79
N GLN A 227 -13.09 -11.68 -20.38
CA GLN A 227 -14.20 -10.97 -19.72
C GLN A 227 -13.75 -10.33 -18.42
N HIS A 228 -13.05 -11.07 -17.58
CA HIS A 228 -12.52 -10.54 -16.31
C HIS A 228 -11.52 -9.39 -16.53
N LEU A 229 -10.71 -9.43 -17.58
CA LEU A 229 -9.82 -8.30 -17.95
C LEU A 229 -10.65 -7.04 -18.30
N ASP A 230 -11.75 -7.18 -19.03
CA ASP A 230 -12.59 -6.05 -19.40
C ASP A 230 -13.29 -5.46 -18.16
N GLU A 231 -13.77 -6.29 -17.24
CA GLU A 231 -14.35 -5.86 -15.97
C GLU A 231 -13.30 -5.15 -15.08
N LEU A 232 -12.09 -5.68 -14.98
CA LEU A 232 -11.01 -5.07 -14.21
C LEU A 232 -10.57 -3.72 -14.78
N GLU A 233 -10.58 -3.52 -16.11
CA GLU A 233 -10.29 -2.23 -16.73
C GLU A 233 -11.35 -1.19 -16.38
N VAL A 234 -12.64 -1.56 -16.34
CA VAL A 234 -13.72 -0.69 -15.87
C VAL A 234 -13.52 -0.31 -14.40
N HIS A 235 -13.22 -1.28 -13.55
CA HIS A 235 -12.97 -1.03 -12.12
C HIS A 235 -11.78 -0.10 -11.92
N LYS A 236 -10.68 -0.33 -12.63
CA LYS A 236 -9.48 0.51 -12.59
C LYS A 236 -9.77 1.93 -13.04
N THR A 237 -10.50 2.09 -14.14
CA THR A 237 -10.91 3.41 -14.67
C THR A 237 -11.76 4.18 -13.65
N ASN A 238 -12.67 3.53 -12.95
CA ASN A 238 -13.49 4.17 -11.93
C ASN A 238 -12.65 4.63 -10.73
N VAL A 239 -11.69 3.82 -10.29
CA VAL A 239 -10.74 4.20 -9.21
C VAL A 239 -9.84 5.36 -9.67
N GLU A 240 -9.38 5.36 -10.92
CA GLU A 240 -8.55 6.44 -11.48
C GLU A 240 -9.30 7.78 -11.55
N LYS A 241 -10.61 7.77 -11.86
CA LYS A 241 -11.44 8.99 -11.81
C LYS A 241 -11.48 9.60 -10.42
N GLU A 242 -11.65 8.79 -9.39
CA GLU A 242 -11.66 9.25 -7.99
C GLU A 242 -10.29 9.77 -7.55
N ILE A 243 -9.22 9.08 -7.92
CA ILE A 243 -7.85 9.52 -7.69
C ILE A 243 -7.61 10.91 -8.32
N LEU A 244 -8.05 11.10 -9.58
CA LEU A 244 -7.90 12.38 -10.27
C LEU A 244 -8.72 13.51 -9.62
N CYS A 245 -9.87 13.19 -9.03
CA CYS A 245 -10.66 14.14 -8.26
C CYS A 245 -9.92 14.57 -6.97
N LEU A 246 -9.44 13.61 -6.20
CA LEU A 246 -8.75 13.88 -4.93
C LEU A 246 -7.45 14.67 -5.11
N VAL A 247 -6.71 14.41 -6.19
CA VAL A 247 -5.40 15.07 -6.40
C VAL A 247 -5.51 16.50 -6.89
N GLN A 248 -6.69 16.98 -7.29
CA GLN A 248 -6.92 18.35 -7.75
C GLN A 248 -6.54 19.43 -6.72
N GLN A 249 -6.46 19.09 -5.44
CA GLN A 249 -6.00 19.99 -4.39
C GLN A 249 -4.48 20.19 -4.36
N TYR A 250 -3.71 19.44 -5.17
CA TYR A 250 -2.25 19.48 -5.26
C TYR A 250 -1.72 19.84 -6.67
N PRO A 251 -2.26 20.90 -7.34
CA PRO A 251 -1.90 21.18 -8.73
C PRO A 251 -0.43 21.56 -8.88
N TYR A 252 0.10 22.38 -7.95
CA TYR A 252 1.49 22.80 -7.97
C TYR A 252 2.47 21.62 -7.85
N GLN A 253 2.22 20.69 -6.93
CA GLN A 253 3.08 19.54 -6.72
C GLN A 253 3.04 18.59 -7.93
N LEU A 254 1.88 18.44 -8.58
CA LEU A 254 1.75 17.67 -9.80
C LEU A 254 2.54 18.27 -10.94
N GLU A 255 2.38 19.59 -11.18
CA GLU A 255 3.10 20.33 -12.23
C GLU A 255 4.61 20.21 -12.01
N LEU A 256 5.08 20.45 -10.77
CA LEU A 256 6.48 20.34 -10.41
C LEU A 256 7.05 18.94 -10.70
N LEU A 257 6.32 17.88 -10.31
CA LEU A 257 6.77 16.50 -10.56
C LEU A 257 6.79 16.16 -12.04
N GLN A 258 5.87 16.68 -12.83
CA GLN A 258 5.83 16.46 -14.28
C GLN A 258 7.01 17.09 -15.04
N THR A 259 7.73 18.06 -14.44
CA THR A 259 8.97 18.58 -15.01
C THR A 259 10.14 17.60 -14.89
N VAL A 260 10.04 16.60 -14.01
CA VAL A 260 11.12 15.64 -13.76
C VAL A 260 11.09 14.55 -14.85
N PRO A 261 12.24 14.23 -15.49
CA PRO A 261 12.31 13.14 -16.45
C PRO A 261 11.78 11.82 -15.89
N GLY A 262 10.92 11.14 -16.64
CA GLY A 262 10.26 9.90 -16.24
C GLY A 262 8.89 10.08 -15.59
N PHE A 263 8.51 11.29 -15.16
CA PHE A 263 7.17 11.60 -14.63
C PHE A 263 6.27 12.31 -15.63
N SER A 264 6.85 13.03 -16.62
CA SER A 264 6.12 13.83 -17.61
C SER A 264 5.16 13.03 -18.50
N GLY A 265 5.45 11.74 -18.74
CA GLY A 265 4.64 10.89 -19.61
C GLY A 265 3.44 10.21 -18.95
N ASN A 266 3.34 10.22 -17.61
CA ASN A 266 2.28 9.53 -16.89
C ASN A 266 1.95 10.20 -15.55
N ILE A 267 0.85 10.94 -15.53
CA ILE A 267 0.38 11.65 -14.33
C ILE A 267 0.21 10.71 -13.12
N MET A 268 -0.21 9.45 -13.34
CA MET A 268 -0.40 8.48 -12.25
C MET A 268 0.90 8.16 -11.51
N THR A 269 2.07 8.28 -12.16
CA THR A 269 3.36 8.10 -11.49
C THR A 269 3.65 9.25 -10.53
N ALA A 270 3.36 10.50 -10.92
CA ALA A 270 3.48 11.66 -10.04
C ALA A 270 2.50 11.57 -8.86
N ILE A 271 1.26 11.17 -9.12
CA ILE A 271 0.24 10.96 -8.08
C ILE A 271 0.66 9.87 -7.10
N ALA A 272 1.23 8.77 -7.59
CA ALA A 272 1.73 7.70 -6.74
C ALA A 272 2.78 8.21 -5.76
N LEU A 273 3.70 9.06 -6.22
CA LEU A 273 4.70 9.66 -5.35
C LEU A 273 4.06 10.57 -4.29
N ILE A 274 3.17 11.51 -4.69
CA ILE A 274 2.45 12.38 -3.75
C ILE A 274 1.69 11.55 -2.71
N SER A 275 1.04 10.48 -3.13
CA SER A 275 0.26 9.63 -2.23
C SER A 275 1.10 8.95 -1.14
N GLU A 276 2.39 8.68 -1.42
CA GLU A 276 3.29 8.00 -0.46
C GLU A 276 4.08 8.98 0.40
N ILE A 277 4.58 10.09 -0.16
CA ILE A 277 5.42 11.03 0.60
C ILE A 277 4.64 12.25 1.15
N GLY A 278 3.43 12.48 0.68
CA GLY A 278 2.66 13.69 0.97
C GLY A 278 3.11 14.88 0.13
N ALA A 279 2.49 16.04 0.40
CA ALA A 279 2.80 17.30 -0.28
C ALA A 279 3.72 18.21 0.55
N ASP A 280 3.77 18.01 1.86
CA ASP A 280 4.62 18.78 2.79
C ASP A 280 6.00 18.11 2.95
N MET A 281 7.00 18.71 2.35
CA MET A 281 8.38 18.21 2.42
C MET A 281 9.12 18.67 3.70
N SER A 282 8.56 19.54 4.52
CA SER A 282 9.16 19.93 5.81
C SER A 282 9.28 18.76 6.80
N VAL A 283 8.47 17.73 6.61
CA VAL A 283 8.50 16.47 7.37
C VAL A 283 9.84 15.73 7.21
N PHE A 284 10.53 15.93 6.10
CA PHE A 284 11.83 15.31 5.83
C PHE A 284 12.94 16.36 5.94
N PRO A 285 13.82 16.29 6.98
CA PRO A 285 14.87 17.28 7.19
C PRO A 285 15.83 17.46 6.02
N SER A 286 15.97 16.44 5.16
CA SER A 286 16.75 16.50 3.92
C SER A 286 16.34 15.41 2.94
N ALA A 287 16.75 15.53 1.67
CA ALA A 287 16.57 14.48 0.65
C ALA A 287 17.14 13.13 1.10
N LYS A 288 18.23 13.10 1.86
CA LYS A 288 18.82 11.86 2.40
C LYS A 288 17.87 11.16 3.37
N HIS A 289 17.13 11.92 4.20
CA HIS A 289 16.13 11.35 5.12
C HIS A 289 14.95 10.75 4.35
N LEU A 290 14.47 11.41 3.29
CA LEU A 290 13.42 10.87 2.41
C LEU A 290 13.87 9.57 1.74
N VAL A 291 15.08 9.54 1.16
CA VAL A 291 15.65 8.35 0.50
C VAL A 291 15.82 7.19 1.50
N SER A 292 16.24 7.50 2.73
CA SER A 292 16.36 6.50 3.81
C SER A 292 14.99 5.98 4.25
N TRP A 293 14.01 6.87 4.41
CA TRP A 293 12.64 6.51 4.75
C TRP A 293 11.99 5.64 3.67
N ALA A 294 12.21 5.97 2.39
CA ALA A 294 11.74 5.17 1.26
C ALA A 294 12.42 3.79 1.14
N GLY A 295 13.39 3.48 2.01
CA GLY A 295 14.10 2.20 1.99
C GLY A 295 15.11 2.05 0.84
N CYS A 296 15.47 3.14 0.17
CA CYS A 296 16.44 3.12 -0.94
C CYS A 296 17.89 3.15 -0.47
N CYS A 297 18.16 3.29 0.83
CA CYS A 297 19.51 3.25 1.39
C CYS A 297 19.94 1.83 1.71
N PRO A 298 21.15 1.40 1.33
CA PRO A 298 21.73 0.15 1.78
C PRO A 298 21.86 0.13 3.31
N ARG A 299 21.68 -1.04 3.92
CA ARG A 299 21.98 -1.23 5.33
C ARG A 299 23.50 -1.20 5.54
N ASN A 300 23.94 -0.43 6.52
CA ASN A 300 25.30 -0.51 7.01
C ASN A 300 25.31 -1.35 8.30
N ASP A 301 25.20 -2.67 8.14
CA ASP A 301 25.15 -3.61 9.25
C ASP A 301 26.57 -4.18 9.46
N GLN A 302 27.32 -3.51 10.31
CA GLN A 302 28.72 -3.83 10.59
C GLN A 302 28.90 -4.16 12.08
N SER A 303 29.59 -5.25 12.37
CA SER A 303 30.00 -5.60 13.73
C SER A 303 31.51 -5.83 13.74
N SER A 304 32.24 -4.93 14.37
CA SER A 304 33.73 -4.90 14.35
C SER A 304 34.22 -4.77 12.90
N LYS A 305 35.10 -5.65 12.43
CA LYS A 305 35.64 -5.68 11.07
C LYS A 305 34.76 -6.49 10.08
N LYS A 306 33.62 -7.05 10.54
CA LYS A 306 32.80 -7.94 9.71
C LYS A 306 31.52 -7.23 9.22
N VAL A 307 31.43 -7.02 7.91
CA VAL A 307 30.19 -6.50 7.27
C VAL A 307 29.17 -7.63 7.17
N LYS A 308 28.01 -7.48 7.82
CA LYS A 308 26.93 -8.47 7.83
C LYS A 308 26.04 -8.35 6.59
N SER A 309 25.70 -7.15 6.19
CA SER A 309 24.87 -6.91 5.00
C SER A 309 24.98 -5.46 4.52
N THR A 310 25.09 -5.30 3.19
CA THR A 310 24.98 -4.02 2.48
C THR A 310 23.73 -3.96 1.62
N ARG A 311 22.80 -4.93 1.75
CA ARG A 311 21.59 -5.00 0.92
C ARG A 311 20.58 -3.94 1.34
N ILE A 312 19.86 -3.41 0.35
CA ILE A 312 18.68 -2.56 0.59
C ILE A 312 17.63 -3.35 1.39
N PRO A 313 17.06 -2.78 2.46
CA PRO A 313 16.04 -3.47 3.24
C PRO A 313 14.80 -3.73 2.38
N ARG A 314 14.18 -4.92 2.52
CA ARG A 314 12.92 -5.26 1.84
C ARG A 314 11.69 -4.52 2.37
N ALA A 315 11.87 -3.67 3.38
CA ALA A 315 10.81 -2.95 4.10
C ALA A 315 10.73 -1.47 3.67
N GLY A 316 11.11 -1.15 2.45
CA GLY A 316 10.73 0.12 1.83
C GLY A 316 9.24 0.11 1.49
N VAL A 317 8.65 1.30 1.41
CA VAL A 317 7.25 1.50 1.01
C VAL A 317 7.03 1.05 -0.42
#